data_8238a643709ad7bc0bd311c5bdaa97c8
#
_entry.id   8238a643709ad7bc0bd311c5bdaa97c8
#
_cell.length_a   1.000
_cell.length_b   1.000
_cell.length_c   1.000
_cell.angle_alpha   90.00
_cell.angle_beta   90.00
_cell.angle_gamma   90.00
#
_symmetry.space_group_name_H-M   'P 1'
#
loop_
_entity.id
_entity.type
_entity.pdbx_description
1 polymer ?
#
loop_
_entity_poly.entity_id
_entity_poly.type
_entity_poly.pdbx_seq_one_letter_code
_entity_poly.pdbx_strand_id
1 'polypeptide(L)'
;MKQKFYICRHCGNIVAMIRDKGVPIMCCGEKMHEMKLGTTEASGEKHIPVYELDGNVVHVTVGSVEHPMNQEHYIEWICLESEHGIQYAHLDPDDEPRAKFALCEGDEVRAVYAFCNQHDLWRN
;
A
#
# COMPACT_ATOMS: atom_id res chain seq x y z
N MET A 1 15.28 3.06 4.46
CA MET A 1 15.13 2.77 3.03
C MET A 1 13.67 2.87 2.64
N LYS A 2 13.38 3.39 1.47
CA LYS A 2 12.01 3.62 1.03
C LYS A 2 11.55 2.47 0.12
N GLN A 3 10.44 1.83 0.48
CA GLN A 3 9.88 0.74 -0.31
C GLN A 3 9.40 1.23 -1.66
N LYS A 4 9.69 0.46 -2.71
CA LYS A 4 9.21 0.72 -4.07
C LYS A 4 8.32 -0.42 -4.54
N PHE A 5 7.29 -0.05 -5.31
CA PHE A 5 6.37 -0.97 -5.95
C PHE A 5 6.32 -0.66 -7.44
N TYR A 6 6.22 -1.70 -8.25
CA TYR A 6 6.11 -1.56 -9.70
C TYR A 6 4.86 -2.26 -10.21
N ILE A 7 4.27 -1.72 -11.27
CA ILE A 7 3.05 -2.25 -11.85
C ILE A 7 3.22 -2.43 -13.36
N CYS A 8 2.67 -3.53 -13.89
CA CYS A 8 2.49 -3.72 -15.32
C CYS A 8 1.17 -3.08 -15.73
N ARG A 9 1.22 -2.04 -16.56
CA ARG A 9 0.01 -1.36 -17.00
C ARG A 9 -0.81 -2.18 -18.00
N HIS A 10 -0.27 -3.29 -18.50
CA HIS A 10 -0.97 -4.16 -19.43
C HIS A 10 -1.80 -5.24 -18.69
N CYS A 11 -1.18 -6.01 -17.80
CA CYS A 11 -1.86 -7.09 -17.08
C CYS A 11 -2.24 -6.77 -15.65
N GLY A 12 -1.68 -5.72 -15.06
CA GLY A 12 -1.96 -5.33 -13.68
C GLY A 12 -1.10 -5.98 -12.62
N ASN A 13 -0.11 -6.79 -12.98
CA ASN A 13 0.81 -7.37 -11.99
C ASN A 13 1.49 -6.27 -11.20
N ILE A 14 1.58 -6.46 -9.88
CA ILE A 14 2.28 -5.55 -8.97
C ILE A 14 3.36 -6.34 -8.25
N VAL A 15 4.56 -5.76 -8.17
CA VAL A 15 5.67 -6.35 -7.42
C VAL A 15 6.22 -5.35 -6.42
N ALA A 16 6.63 -5.87 -5.25
CA ALA A 16 7.38 -5.10 -4.26
C ALA A 16 8.86 -5.40 -4.46
N MET A 17 9.68 -4.36 -4.60
CA MET A 17 11.10 -4.52 -4.84
C MET A 17 11.83 -4.75 -3.53
N ILE A 18 12.33 -5.96 -3.32
CA ILE A 18 13.18 -6.25 -2.15
C ILE A 18 14.55 -5.59 -2.37
N ARG A 19 15.06 -5.67 -3.57
CA ARG A 19 16.33 -5.06 -3.95
C ARG A 19 16.20 -4.50 -5.36
N ASP A 20 16.47 -3.21 -5.52
CA ASP A 20 16.39 -2.54 -6.81
C ASP A 20 17.79 -2.12 -7.25
N LYS A 21 18.29 -2.72 -8.32
CA LYS A 21 19.60 -2.40 -8.89
C LYS A 21 19.49 -1.49 -10.11
N GLY A 22 18.29 -0.95 -10.37
CA GLY A 22 18.06 -0.01 -11.47
C GLY A 22 17.84 -0.67 -12.83
N VAL A 23 17.79 -1.99 -12.87
CA VAL A 23 17.52 -2.72 -14.13
C VAL A 23 16.01 -2.89 -14.26
N PRO A 24 15.42 -2.53 -15.41
CA PRO A 24 13.98 -2.66 -15.61
C PRO A 24 13.47 -4.08 -15.47
N ILE A 25 12.30 -4.24 -14.84
CA ILE A 25 11.56 -5.49 -14.84
C ILE A 25 10.61 -5.45 -16.03
N MET A 26 10.65 -6.48 -16.86
CA MET A 26 9.80 -6.59 -18.05
C MET A 26 8.58 -7.45 -17.74
N CYS A 27 7.41 -7.00 -18.15
CA CYS A 27 6.16 -7.76 -18.04
C CYS A 27 5.30 -7.42 -19.24
N CYS A 28 4.72 -8.46 -19.88
CA CYS A 28 3.92 -8.29 -21.11
C CYS A 28 4.67 -7.53 -22.22
N GLY A 29 5.98 -7.75 -22.33
CA GLY A 29 6.80 -7.12 -23.37
C GLY A 29 7.13 -5.65 -23.13
N GLU A 30 6.82 -5.12 -21.97
CA GLU A 30 7.07 -3.72 -21.63
C GLU A 30 7.72 -3.61 -20.24
N LYS A 31 8.36 -2.48 -19.99
CA LYS A 31 8.88 -2.17 -18.66
C LYS A 31 7.73 -2.00 -17.69
N MET A 32 7.86 -2.57 -16.51
CA MET A 32 6.98 -2.23 -15.40
C MET A 32 7.25 -0.79 -14.95
N HIS A 33 6.21 -0.11 -14.51
CA HIS A 33 6.29 1.28 -14.09
C HIS A 33 6.36 1.37 -12.56
N GLU A 34 7.24 2.21 -12.05
CA GLU A 34 7.24 2.51 -10.62
C GLU A 34 5.92 3.18 -10.26
N MET A 35 5.27 2.66 -9.23
CA MET A 35 4.01 3.24 -8.75
C MET A 35 4.32 4.52 -7.98
N LYS A 36 3.73 5.61 -8.43
CA LYS A 36 3.90 6.91 -7.79
C LYS A 36 2.79 7.15 -6.80
N LEU A 37 3.11 7.87 -5.73
CA LEU A 37 2.13 8.19 -4.70
C LEU A 37 1.11 9.19 -5.21
N GLY A 38 -0.14 9.01 -4.79
CA GLY A 38 -1.20 9.96 -5.09
C GLY A 38 -0.91 11.32 -4.44
N THR A 39 -1.18 12.38 -5.19
CA THR A 39 -0.88 13.75 -4.78
C THR A 39 -2.09 14.67 -4.75
N THR A 40 -3.26 14.16 -5.15
CA THR A 40 -4.49 14.95 -5.21
C THR A 40 -5.08 15.12 -3.80
N GLU A 41 -4.98 16.31 -3.23
CA GLU A 41 -5.48 16.60 -1.89
C GLU A 41 -6.97 16.31 -1.72
N ALA A 42 -7.77 16.53 -2.76
CA ALA A 42 -9.21 16.28 -2.73
C ALA A 42 -9.57 14.82 -2.44
N SER A 43 -8.67 13.88 -2.78
CA SER A 43 -8.87 12.45 -2.54
C SER A 43 -8.07 11.95 -1.34
N GLY A 44 -7.19 12.77 -0.77
CA GLY A 44 -6.27 12.37 0.29
C GLY A 44 -6.98 11.83 1.53
N GLU A 45 -8.04 12.50 1.97
CA GLU A 45 -8.78 12.11 3.18
C GLU A 45 -9.38 10.70 3.10
N LYS A 46 -9.64 10.19 1.88
CA LYS A 46 -10.19 8.84 1.68
C LYS A 46 -9.13 7.81 1.35
N HIS A 47 -7.95 8.23 0.89
CA HIS A 47 -6.92 7.33 0.35
C HIS A 47 -5.67 7.24 1.20
N ILE A 48 -5.29 8.32 1.90
CA ILE A 48 -4.11 8.30 2.74
C ILE A 48 -4.41 7.44 3.97
N PRO A 49 -3.69 6.32 4.15
CA PRO A 49 -3.93 5.48 5.32
C PRO A 49 -3.54 6.22 6.60
N VAL A 50 -4.30 5.99 7.66
CA VAL A 50 -3.99 6.47 9.00
C VAL A 50 -3.76 5.28 9.91
N TYR A 51 -2.90 5.42 10.92
CA TYR A 51 -2.61 4.30 11.80
C TYR A 51 -2.46 4.73 13.25
N GLU A 52 -2.70 3.79 14.12
CA GLU A 52 -2.52 3.94 15.56
C GLU A 52 -1.76 2.74 16.10
N LEU A 53 -0.90 2.99 17.08
CA LEU A 53 -0.17 1.95 17.79
C LEU A 53 -0.91 1.61 19.08
N ASP A 54 -1.13 0.31 19.28
CA ASP A 54 -1.65 -0.24 20.53
C ASP A 54 -0.67 -1.34 20.97
N GLY A 55 0.26 -0.98 21.86
CA GLY A 55 1.36 -1.86 22.20
C GLY A 55 2.23 -2.13 20.98
N ASN A 56 2.32 -3.39 20.59
CA ASN A 56 3.07 -3.82 19.41
C ASN A 56 2.18 -4.01 18.16
N VAL A 57 0.91 -3.65 18.24
CA VAL A 57 -0.03 -3.80 17.13
C VAL A 57 -0.28 -2.46 16.45
N VAL A 58 -0.11 -2.45 15.13
CA VAL A 58 -0.40 -1.27 14.29
C VAL A 58 -1.78 -1.48 13.68
N HIS A 59 -2.71 -0.60 14.03
CA HIS A 59 -4.06 -0.60 13.46
C HIS A 59 -4.11 0.43 12.33
N VAL A 60 -4.37 -0.03 11.12
CA VAL A 60 -4.42 0.83 9.93
C VAL A 60 -5.85 0.94 9.43
N THR A 61 -6.27 2.14 9.10
CA THR A 61 -7.55 2.42 8.43
C THR A 61 -7.28 3.28 7.21
N VAL A 62 -7.97 3.02 6.10
CA VAL A 62 -7.85 3.84 4.90
C VAL A 62 -9.16 4.59 4.71
N GLY A 63 -9.17 5.85 4.83
CA GLY A 63 -8.33 6.93 5.24
C GLY A 63 -8.94 7.60 6.46
N SER A 64 -8.75 8.88 6.73
CA SER A 64 -9.41 9.60 7.82
C SER A 64 -10.93 9.65 7.62
N VAL A 65 -11.38 9.70 6.37
CA VAL A 65 -12.75 9.40 5.96
C VAL A 65 -12.70 8.03 5.29
N GLU A 66 -13.50 7.08 5.77
CA GLU A 66 -13.41 5.69 5.35
C GLU A 66 -13.59 5.53 3.84
N HIS A 67 -12.66 4.79 3.22
CA HIS A 67 -12.67 4.53 1.79
C HIS A 67 -13.80 3.56 1.40
N PRO A 68 -14.44 3.76 0.22
CA PRO A 68 -15.42 2.78 -0.28
C PRO A 68 -14.82 1.38 -0.42
N MET A 69 -15.64 0.37 -0.17
CA MET A 69 -15.27 -1.03 -0.34
C MET A 69 -16.40 -1.74 -1.08
N ASN A 70 -16.34 -1.75 -2.41
CA ASN A 70 -17.29 -2.46 -3.27
C ASN A 70 -16.54 -3.06 -4.46
N GLN A 71 -17.23 -3.88 -5.25
CA GLN A 71 -16.60 -4.63 -6.36
C GLN A 71 -15.85 -3.76 -7.36
N GLU A 72 -16.34 -2.57 -7.60
CA GLU A 72 -15.79 -1.67 -8.63
C GLU A 72 -14.73 -0.73 -8.09
N HIS A 73 -14.78 -0.41 -6.78
CA HIS A 73 -13.92 0.59 -6.16
C HIS A 73 -13.59 0.18 -4.74
N TYR A 74 -12.37 -0.28 -4.50
CA TYR A 74 -11.96 -0.76 -3.18
C TYR A 74 -10.45 -0.68 -2.99
N ILE A 75 -10.05 -0.76 -1.72
CA ILE A 75 -8.64 -0.91 -1.35
C ILE A 75 -8.28 -2.38 -1.48
N GLU A 76 -7.37 -2.70 -2.39
CA GLU A 76 -6.97 -4.09 -2.64
C GLU A 76 -5.97 -4.61 -1.63
N TRP A 77 -5.09 -3.74 -1.14
CA TRP A 77 -4.10 -4.15 -0.15
C TRP A 77 -3.58 -2.97 0.65
N ILE A 78 -3.04 -3.29 1.82
CA ILE A 78 -2.35 -2.37 2.71
C ILE A 78 -0.98 -2.96 3.00
N CYS A 79 0.06 -2.13 3.00
CA CYS A 79 1.43 -2.54 3.29
C CYS A 79 2.02 -1.67 4.38
N LEU A 80 2.59 -2.32 5.39
CA LEU A 80 3.35 -1.64 6.43
C LEU A 80 4.83 -1.77 6.12
N GLU A 81 5.51 -0.64 6.03
CA GLU A 81 6.97 -0.59 5.98
C GLU A 81 7.46 -0.26 7.38
N SER A 82 8.24 -1.16 7.96
CA SER A 82 8.89 -0.94 9.24
C SER A 82 10.40 -0.81 9.05
N GLU A 83 11.12 -0.57 10.12
CA GLU A 83 12.58 -0.47 10.05
C GLU A 83 13.23 -1.74 9.48
N HIS A 84 12.66 -2.91 9.77
CA HIS A 84 13.27 -4.20 9.43
C HIS A 84 12.62 -4.92 8.25
N GLY A 85 11.57 -4.39 7.65
CA GLY A 85 10.94 -5.05 6.52
C GLY A 85 9.57 -4.52 6.19
N ILE A 86 8.81 -5.32 5.44
CA ILE A 86 7.44 -4.99 5.08
C ILE A 86 6.50 -6.12 5.45
N GLN A 87 5.25 -5.76 5.73
CA GLN A 87 4.15 -6.70 5.92
C GLN A 87 3.01 -6.28 4.98
N TYR A 88 2.32 -7.25 4.46
CA TYR A 88 1.29 -7.04 3.45
C TYR A 88 -0.03 -7.69 3.91
N ALA A 89 -1.13 -6.98 3.71
CA ALA A 89 -2.47 -7.48 3.96
C ALA A 89 -3.31 -7.33 2.70
N HIS A 90 -3.87 -8.42 2.22
CA HIS A 90 -4.80 -8.43 1.10
C HIS A 90 -6.22 -8.18 1.59
N LEU A 91 -6.99 -7.36 0.86
CA LEU A 91 -8.39 -7.08 1.16
C LEU A 91 -9.28 -7.45 -0.01
N ASP A 92 -10.48 -7.92 0.30
CA ASP A 92 -11.52 -8.18 -0.69
C ASP A 92 -12.55 -7.04 -0.69
N PRO A 93 -13.36 -6.91 -1.74
CA PRO A 93 -14.35 -5.81 -1.82
C PRO A 93 -15.32 -5.72 -0.64
N ASP A 94 -15.62 -6.86 -0.01
CA ASP A 94 -16.58 -6.88 1.11
C ASP A 94 -15.91 -6.68 2.47
N ASP A 95 -14.59 -6.57 2.51
CA ASP A 95 -13.86 -6.30 3.75
C ASP A 95 -13.96 -4.82 4.14
N GLU A 96 -13.67 -4.53 5.40
CA GLU A 96 -13.46 -3.15 5.83
C GLU A 96 -12.08 -2.67 5.34
N PRO A 97 -11.91 -1.37 5.06
CA PRO A 97 -10.61 -0.84 4.60
C PRO A 97 -9.63 -0.69 5.77
N ARG A 98 -9.33 -1.79 6.42
CA ARG A 98 -8.52 -1.86 7.65
C ARG A 98 -7.58 -3.04 7.62
N ALA A 99 -6.47 -2.90 8.34
CA ALA A 99 -5.53 -3.99 8.56
C ALA A 99 -4.86 -3.83 9.91
N LYS A 100 -4.38 -4.96 10.45
CA LYS A 100 -3.59 -4.98 11.69
C LYS A 100 -2.27 -5.66 11.39
N PHE A 101 -1.20 -5.11 11.94
CA PHE A 101 0.14 -5.68 11.82
C PHE A 101 0.79 -5.76 13.20
N ALA A 102 1.51 -6.82 13.45
CA ALA A 102 2.28 -6.94 14.69
C ALA A 102 3.74 -6.56 14.43
N LEU A 103 4.31 -5.75 15.32
CA LEU A 103 5.72 -5.42 15.29
C LEU A 103 6.47 -6.23 16.35
N CYS A 104 7.64 -6.71 15.97
CA CYS A 104 8.57 -7.27 16.95
C CYS A 104 9.13 -6.15 17.83
N GLU A 105 9.59 -6.52 19.03
CA GLU A 105 10.24 -5.58 19.93
C GLU A 105 11.42 -4.89 19.24
N GLY A 106 11.45 -3.57 19.32
CA GLY A 106 12.51 -2.76 18.72
C GLY A 106 12.27 -2.36 17.27
N ASP A 107 11.21 -2.86 16.65
CA ASP A 107 10.85 -2.44 15.30
C ASP A 107 9.94 -1.20 15.34
N GLU A 108 10.00 -0.38 14.30
CA GLU A 108 9.26 0.88 14.23
C GLU A 108 8.61 1.07 12.87
N VAL A 109 7.43 1.70 12.86
CA VAL A 109 6.73 2.05 11.63
C VAL A 109 7.52 3.13 10.88
N ARG A 110 7.76 2.93 9.60
CA ARG A 110 8.37 3.91 8.71
C ARG A 110 7.33 4.52 7.76
N ALA A 111 6.44 3.70 7.24
CA ALA A 111 5.39 4.16 6.32
C ALA A 111 4.27 3.14 6.25
N VAL A 112 3.09 3.62 5.88
CA VAL A 112 1.96 2.75 5.59
C VAL A 112 1.45 3.10 4.20
N TYR A 113 1.25 2.09 3.37
CA TYR A 113 0.79 2.24 1.99
C TYR A 113 -0.57 1.57 1.82
N ALA A 114 -1.39 2.16 0.95
CA ALA A 114 -2.66 1.56 0.55
C ALA A 114 -2.81 1.67 -0.96
N PHE A 115 -3.29 0.61 -1.59
CA PHE A 115 -3.55 0.59 -3.03
C PHE A 115 -5.03 0.54 -3.30
N CYS A 116 -5.54 1.58 -3.98
CA CYS A 116 -6.91 1.66 -4.48
C CYS A 116 -6.91 1.22 -5.94
N ASN A 117 -7.82 0.32 -6.33
CA ASN A 117 -7.86 -0.18 -7.70
C ASN A 117 -8.18 0.89 -8.75
N GLN A 118 -8.72 2.04 -8.35
CA GLN A 118 -9.03 3.15 -9.26
C GLN A 118 -8.11 4.35 -9.11
N HIS A 119 -7.50 4.56 -7.94
CA HIS A 119 -6.72 5.77 -7.66
C HIS A 119 -5.27 5.48 -7.27
N ASP A 120 -4.80 4.27 -7.53
CA ASP A 120 -3.41 3.84 -7.34
C ASP A 120 -2.91 3.86 -5.88
N LEU A 121 -1.65 4.23 -5.68
CA LEU A 121 -0.93 4.06 -4.42
C LEU A 121 -0.92 5.34 -3.59
N TRP A 122 -1.18 5.18 -2.30
CA TRP A 122 -1.17 6.27 -1.32
C TRP A 122 -0.30 5.90 -0.12
N ARG A 123 0.25 6.91 0.52
CA ARG A 123 1.16 6.71 1.65
C ARG A 123 0.89 7.73 2.74
N ASN A 124 1.02 7.26 3.98
CA ASN A 124 1.14 8.13 5.15
C ASN A 124 2.61 8.32 5.48
#